data_4ecc35df279bc3d5086222ac38ccf862
#
_entry.id   4ecc35df279bc3d5086222ac38ccf862
#
_cell.length_a   1.000
_cell.length_b   1.000
_cell.length_c   1.000
_cell.angle_alpha   90.00
_cell.angle_beta   90.00
_cell.angle_gamma   90.00
#
_symmetry.space_group_name_H-M   'P 1'
#
loop_
_entity.id
_entity.type
_entity.pdbx_description
1 polymer ?
#
loop_
_entity_poly.entity_id
_entity_poly.type
_entity_poly.pdbx_seq_one_letter_code
_entity_poly.pdbx_strand_id
1 'polypeptide(L)'
;MRKQVKRKVWALLNPIKHSIEGACITDREKLDKLRVMEYSALEAIIKGKGTVTDWQTLTDVLNLSETMARGGIGPEVLPVCEKAQQALHEAAMRFQKTKKLGLTGEGINSIRELIQYADLQQSSIGRSEFEKYIQKTKDYIKSNNNNVVEII
;
A
#
# COMPACT_ATOMS: atom_id res chain seq x y z
N MET A 1 -13.61 -14.56 -21.73
CA MET A 1 -13.74 -14.09 -20.33
C MET A 1 -12.41 -14.23 -19.61
N ARG A 2 -11.80 -13.13 -19.25
CA ARG A 2 -10.61 -13.20 -18.39
C ARG A 2 -11.03 -13.70 -17.01
N LYS A 3 -10.49 -14.82 -16.56
CA LYS A 3 -10.59 -15.21 -15.17
C LYS A 3 -9.97 -14.10 -14.31
N GLN A 4 -10.77 -13.44 -13.51
CA GLN A 4 -10.23 -12.53 -12.51
C GLN A 4 -9.42 -13.37 -11.51
N VAL A 5 -8.10 -13.25 -11.61
CA VAL A 5 -7.22 -13.80 -10.60
C VAL A 5 -7.46 -12.99 -9.33
N LYS A 6 -8.02 -13.63 -8.31
CA LYS A 6 -8.22 -12.98 -7.02
C LYS A 6 -6.85 -12.62 -6.45
N ARG A 7 -6.59 -11.32 -6.35
CA ARG A 7 -5.40 -10.82 -5.70
C ARG A 7 -5.45 -11.14 -4.20
N LYS A 8 -4.32 -11.52 -3.65
CA LYS A 8 -4.16 -11.59 -2.19
C LYS A 8 -4.26 -10.19 -1.62
N VAL A 9 -5.07 -10.01 -0.60
CA VAL A 9 -5.27 -8.74 0.08
C VAL A 9 -4.53 -8.79 1.42
N TRP A 10 -3.80 -7.72 1.74
CA TRP A 10 -3.04 -7.60 2.97
C TRP A 10 -3.85 -6.87 4.03
N ALA A 11 -3.83 -7.36 5.26
CA ALA A 11 -4.54 -6.71 6.34
C ALA A 11 -3.97 -5.33 6.65
N LEU A 12 -4.84 -4.33 6.85
CA LEU A 12 -4.44 -3.00 7.29
C LEU A 12 -4.03 -3.03 8.75
N LEU A 13 -2.85 -2.50 9.07
CA LEU A 13 -2.35 -2.37 10.42
C LEU A 13 -2.39 -0.93 10.91
N ASN A 14 -2.37 -0.80 12.24
CA ASN A 14 -2.62 0.44 12.97
C ASN A 14 -1.76 1.66 12.63
N PRO A 15 -0.44 1.59 12.30
CA PRO A 15 0.34 2.80 12.10
C PRO A 15 -0.18 3.70 10.98
N ILE A 16 -0.46 3.11 9.80
CA ILE A 16 -0.98 3.91 8.69
C ILE A 16 -2.46 4.24 8.86
N LYS A 17 -3.24 3.34 9.46
CA LYS A 17 -4.64 3.59 9.79
C LYS A 17 -4.76 4.82 10.70
N HIS A 18 -3.95 4.92 11.73
CA HIS A 18 -3.89 6.09 12.60
C HIS A 18 -3.50 7.35 11.84
N SER A 19 -2.51 7.26 10.96
CA SER A 19 -2.09 8.39 10.13
C SER A 19 -3.19 8.85 9.19
N ILE A 20 -3.89 7.91 8.57
CA ILE A 20 -5.01 8.21 7.67
C ILE A 20 -6.17 8.81 8.45
N GLU A 21 -6.59 8.21 9.55
CA GLU A 21 -7.68 8.71 10.41
C GLU A 21 -7.35 10.08 11.01
N GLY A 22 -6.12 10.28 11.49
CA GLY A 22 -5.64 11.56 12.00
C GLY A 22 -5.42 12.61 10.94
N ALA A 23 -5.14 12.20 9.72
CA ALA A 23 -4.88 13.12 8.62
C ALA A 23 -6.15 13.73 8.02
N CYS A 24 -7.31 13.07 8.07
CA CYS A 24 -8.66 13.56 7.64
C CYS A 24 -8.62 14.57 6.50
N ILE A 25 -8.37 14.19 5.31
CA ILE A 25 -7.41 14.92 4.54
C ILE A 25 -7.97 15.59 3.31
N THR A 26 -7.92 16.88 3.31
CA THR A 26 -7.62 17.76 2.19
C THR A 26 -6.46 18.70 2.54
N ASP A 27 -5.81 18.44 3.66
CA ASP A 27 -4.71 19.27 4.15
C ASP A 27 -3.40 18.75 3.56
N ARG A 28 -2.74 19.58 2.75
CA ARG A 28 -1.48 19.27 2.09
C ARG A 28 -0.38 18.88 3.11
N GLU A 29 -0.34 19.53 4.24
CA GLU A 29 0.61 19.22 5.30
C GLU A 29 0.47 17.79 5.80
N LYS A 30 -0.76 17.34 5.98
CA LYS A 30 -1.04 15.97 6.44
C LYS A 30 -0.72 14.93 5.37
N LEU A 31 -0.99 15.24 4.10
CA LEU A 31 -0.56 14.39 2.99
C LEU A 31 0.96 14.30 2.92
N ASP A 32 1.66 15.39 3.12
CA ASP A 32 3.12 15.40 3.13
C ASP A 32 3.69 14.55 4.28
N LYS A 33 3.09 14.59 5.47
CA LYS A 33 3.45 13.71 6.58
C LYS A 33 3.26 12.24 6.24
N LEU A 34 2.17 11.90 5.58
CA LEU A 34 1.90 10.54 5.12
C LEU A 34 2.95 10.09 4.11
N ARG A 35 3.35 10.97 3.17
CA ARG A 35 4.42 10.69 2.21
C ARG A 35 5.75 10.40 2.89
N VAL A 36 6.11 11.26 3.86
CA VAL A 36 7.34 11.06 4.63
C VAL A 36 7.35 9.69 5.31
N MET A 37 6.23 9.28 5.87
CA MET A 37 6.11 7.98 6.52
C MET A 37 6.27 6.82 5.53
N GLU A 38 5.65 6.92 4.35
CA GLU A 38 5.75 5.92 3.30
C GLU A 38 7.17 5.77 2.75
N TYR A 39 7.83 6.89 2.44
CA TYR A 39 9.22 6.89 1.97
C TYR A 39 10.19 6.45 3.07
N SER A 40 9.92 6.79 4.32
CA SER A 40 10.74 6.34 5.44
C SER A 40 10.67 4.82 5.63
N ALA A 41 9.49 4.23 5.43
CA ALA A 41 9.32 2.79 5.47
C ALA A 41 10.11 2.10 4.37
N LEU A 42 10.04 2.62 3.14
CA LEU A 42 10.81 2.09 2.02
C LEU A 42 12.31 2.20 2.26
N GLU A 43 12.78 3.37 2.72
CA GLU A 43 14.18 3.62 3.01
C GLU A 43 14.72 2.68 4.10
N ALA A 44 13.94 2.43 5.14
CA ALA A 44 14.32 1.49 6.19
C ALA A 44 14.55 0.07 5.63
N ILE A 45 13.67 -0.38 4.74
CA ILE A 45 13.81 -1.69 4.08
C ILE A 45 15.06 -1.72 3.18
N ILE A 46 15.29 -0.66 2.41
CA ILE A 46 16.46 -0.54 1.53
C ILE A 46 17.77 -0.64 2.33
N LYS A 47 17.81 -0.01 3.50
CA LYS A 47 18.99 -0.01 4.39
C LYS A 47 19.17 -1.29 5.21
N GLY A 48 18.29 -2.26 5.05
CA GLY A 48 18.32 -3.50 5.82
C GLY A 48 17.85 -3.36 7.27
N LYS A 49 17.17 -2.26 7.60
CA LYS A 49 16.60 -1.97 8.93
C LYS A 49 15.07 -2.01 8.95
N GLY A 50 14.46 -2.53 7.89
CA GLY A 50 13.02 -2.61 7.76
C GLY A 50 12.38 -3.54 8.78
N THR A 51 11.25 -3.12 9.30
CA THR A 51 10.42 -3.89 10.22
C THR A 51 9.14 -4.37 9.53
N VAL A 52 8.43 -5.28 10.18
CA VAL A 52 7.09 -5.71 9.73
C VAL A 52 6.15 -4.51 9.59
N THR A 53 6.25 -3.53 10.48
CA THR A 53 5.46 -2.29 10.40
C THR A 53 5.76 -1.52 9.12
N ASP A 54 7.02 -1.42 8.71
CA ASP A 54 7.40 -0.76 7.45
C ASP A 54 6.80 -1.48 6.25
N TRP A 55 6.87 -2.79 6.22
CA TRP A 55 6.26 -3.60 5.18
C TRP A 55 4.74 -3.39 5.13
N GLN A 56 4.08 -3.35 6.27
CA GLN A 56 2.64 -3.08 6.37
C GLN A 56 2.28 -1.69 5.87
N THR A 57 3.08 -0.68 6.16
CA THR A 57 2.88 0.67 5.66
C THR A 57 2.83 0.70 4.14
N LEU A 58 3.77 0.03 3.48
CA LEU A 58 3.80 -0.07 2.01
C LEU A 58 2.63 -0.88 1.46
N THR A 59 2.22 -1.91 2.16
CA THR A 59 1.07 -2.75 1.78
C THR A 59 -0.24 -1.98 1.86
N ASP A 60 -0.39 -1.12 2.85
CA ASP A 60 -1.57 -0.27 2.99
C ASP A 60 -1.65 0.75 1.85
N VAL A 61 -0.53 1.34 1.44
CA VAL A 61 -0.47 2.20 0.25
C VAL A 61 -0.95 1.44 -0.98
N LEU A 62 -0.45 0.23 -1.17
CA LEU A 62 -0.83 -0.63 -2.29
C LEU A 62 -2.33 -0.90 -2.32
N ASN A 63 -2.89 -1.33 -1.20
CA ASN A 63 -4.31 -1.68 -1.11
C ASN A 63 -5.21 -0.47 -1.39
N LEU A 64 -4.88 0.68 -0.83
CA LEU A 64 -5.64 1.91 -1.03
C LEU A 64 -5.53 2.39 -2.49
N SER A 65 -4.33 2.42 -3.03
CA SER A 65 -4.07 2.84 -4.40
C SER A 65 -4.81 1.97 -5.42
N GLU A 66 -4.80 0.64 -5.22
CA GLU A 66 -5.53 -0.27 -6.08
C GLU A 66 -7.05 -0.07 -5.99
N THR A 67 -7.57 0.13 -4.79
CA THR A 67 -9.00 0.38 -4.59
C THR A 67 -9.43 1.67 -5.31
N MET A 68 -8.62 2.71 -5.21
CA MET A 68 -8.87 3.98 -5.92
C MET A 68 -8.81 3.81 -7.44
N ALA A 69 -7.82 3.09 -7.94
CA ALA A 69 -7.67 2.83 -9.37
C ALA A 69 -8.85 2.01 -9.93
N ARG A 70 -9.32 1.01 -9.21
CA ARG A 70 -10.51 0.23 -9.57
C ARG A 70 -11.78 1.06 -9.54
N GLY A 71 -11.84 2.09 -8.71
CA GLY A 71 -12.93 3.05 -8.64
C GLY A 71 -12.88 4.15 -9.69
N GLY A 72 -11.89 4.13 -10.58
CA GLY A 72 -11.74 5.08 -11.67
C GLY A 72 -10.79 6.25 -11.37
N ILE A 73 -10.12 6.25 -10.22
CA ILE A 73 -9.13 7.28 -9.87
C ILE A 73 -7.75 6.77 -10.26
N GLY A 74 -7.28 7.20 -11.43
CA GLY A 74 -5.99 6.78 -11.98
C GLY A 74 -5.93 5.28 -12.32
N PRO A 75 -6.83 4.75 -13.18
CA PRO A 75 -6.84 3.32 -13.51
C PRO A 75 -5.55 2.82 -14.14
N GLU A 76 -4.74 3.70 -14.71
CA GLU A 76 -3.40 3.44 -15.23
C GLU A 76 -2.41 2.98 -14.16
N VAL A 77 -2.74 3.15 -12.88
CA VAL A 77 -1.91 2.70 -11.76
C VAL A 77 -2.01 1.18 -11.53
N LEU A 78 -3.04 0.50 -12.06
CA LEU A 78 -3.23 -0.93 -11.84
C LEU A 78 -2.02 -1.79 -12.19
N PRO A 79 -1.32 -1.60 -13.32
CA PRO A 79 -0.10 -2.36 -13.62
C PRO A 79 1.03 -2.10 -12.62
N VAL A 80 1.13 -0.88 -12.11
CA VAL A 80 2.09 -0.52 -11.06
C VAL A 80 1.76 -1.25 -9.75
N CYS A 81 0.48 -1.32 -9.40
CA CYS A 81 0.01 -2.07 -8.24
C CYS A 81 0.35 -3.56 -8.34
N GLU A 82 0.21 -4.17 -9.51
CA GLU A 82 0.57 -5.59 -9.71
C GLU A 82 2.06 -5.85 -9.45
N LYS A 83 2.93 -5.00 -9.98
CA LYS A 83 4.38 -5.12 -9.77
C LYS A 83 4.76 -4.89 -8.30
N ALA A 84 4.18 -3.88 -7.68
CA ALA A 84 4.40 -3.59 -6.27
C ALA A 84 3.93 -4.73 -5.37
N GLN A 85 2.77 -5.32 -5.69
CA GLN A 85 2.25 -6.48 -4.97
C GLN A 85 3.21 -7.67 -5.05
N GLN A 86 3.71 -7.96 -6.23
CA GLN A 86 4.67 -9.04 -6.42
C GLN A 86 5.94 -8.81 -5.59
N ALA A 87 6.47 -7.59 -5.61
CA ALA A 87 7.66 -7.22 -4.84
C ALA A 87 7.43 -7.40 -3.33
N LEU A 88 6.30 -6.95 -2.81
CA LEU A 88 5.96 -7.09 -1.39
C LEU A 88 5.69 -8.54 -1.00
N HIS A 89 5.06 -9.31 -1.88
CA HIS A 89 4.84 -10.74 -1.66
C HIS A 89 6.16 -11.51 -1.57
N GLU A 90 7.07 -11.28 -2.50
CA GLU A 90 8.39 -11.89 -2.51
C GLU A 90 9.20 -11.52 -1.26
N ALA A 91 9.12 -10.26 -0.84
CA ALA A 91 9.74 -9.80 0.41
C ALA A 91 9.19 -10.55 1.63
N ALA A 92 7.87 -10.74 1.69
CA ALA A 92 7.21 -11.49 2.75
C ALA A 92 7.65 -12.96 2.78
N MET A 93 7.74 -13.60 1.63
CA MET A 93 8.19 -15.00 1.52
C MET A 93 9.64 -15.15 1.98
N ARG A 94 10.52 -14.23 1.58
CA ARG A 94 11.90 -14.22 2.06
C ARG A 94 11.98 -13.99 3.58
N PHE A 95 11.17 -13.09 4.09
CA PHE A 95 11.12 -12.82 5.53
C PHE A 95 10.74 -14.06 6.34
N GLN A 96 9.78 -14.83 5.87
CA GLN A 96 9.39 -16.08 6.54
C GLN A 96 10.54 -17.07 6.64
N LYS A 97 11.43 -17.11 5.64
CA LYS A 97 12.57 -18.01 5.60
C LYS A 97 13.78 -17.46 6.33
N THR A 98 14.11 -16.19 6.15
CA THR A 98 15.39 -15.60 6.59
C THR A 98 15.24 -14.64 7.77
N LYS A 99 14.03 -14.24 8.12
CA LYS A 99 13.71 -13.19 9.11
C LYS A 99 14.29 -11.82 8.77
N LYS A 100 14.64 -11.60 7.48
CA LYS A 100 15.11 -10.32 6.97
C LYS A 100 14.18 -9.81 5.87
N LEU A 101 13.75 -8.57 6.00
CA LEU A 101 13.00 -7.88 4.95
C LEU A 101 13.98 -7.26 3.95
N GLY A 102 13.73 -7.52 2.68
CA GLY A 102 14.53 -6.95 1.60
C GLY A 102 13.72 -6.90 0.31
N LEU A 103 14.08 -5.98 -0.55
CA LEU A 103 13.50 -5.80 -1.87
C LEU A 103 14.59 -5.90 -2.92
N THR A 104 14.25 -6.43 -4.09
CA THR A 104 15.13 -6.36 -5.26
C THR A 104 15.17 -4.93 -5.80
N GLY A 105 16.15 -4.61 -6.66
CA GLY A 105 16.21 -3.30 -7.32
C GLY A 105 14.94 -2.97 -8.10
N GLU A 106 14.38 -3.94 -8.82
CA GLU A 106 13.09 -3.80 -9.50
C GLU A 106 11.95 -3.55 -8.51
N GLY A 107 11.93 -4.27 -7.39
CA GLY A 107 10.93 -4.10 -6.34
C GLY A 107 10.97 -2.71 -5.74
N ILE A 108 12.15 -2.19 -5.47
CA ILE A 108 12.34 -0.82 -4.97
C ILE A 108 11.76 0.20 -5.95
N ASN A 109 12.06 0.07 -7.22
CA ASN A 109 11.56 0.97 -8.27
C ASN A 109 10.04 0.90 -8.38
N SER A 110 9.47 -0.30 -8.32
CA SER A 110 8.02 -0.50 -8.37
C SER A 110 7.30 0.15 -7.17
N ILE A 111 7.87 0.05 -5.99
CA ILE A 111 7.30 0.67 -4.77
C ILE A 111 7.42 2.20 -4.84
N ARG A 112 8.54 2.74 -5.30
CA ARG A 112 8.69 4.20 -5.50
C ARG A 112 7.66 4.73 -6.46
N GLU A 113 7.47 4.07 -7.57
CA GLU A 113 6.47 4.43 -8.58
C GLU A 113 5.05 4.37 -7.98
N LEU A 114 4.74 3.34 -7.22
CA LEU A 114 3.47 3.22 -6.50
C LEU A 114 3.22 4.41 -5.59
N ILE A 115 4.19 4.80 -4.78
CA ILE A 115 4.04 5.93 -3.84
C ILE A 115 3.79 7.23 -4.61
N GLN A 116 4.49 7.46 -5.72
CA GLN A 116 4.29 8.64 -6.56
C GLN A 116 2.87 8.68 -7.14
N TYR A 117 2.37 7.59 -7.67
CA TYR A 117 1.01 7.51 -8.19
C TYR A 117 -0.04 7.61 -7.10
N ALA A 118 0.20 7.03 -5.96
CA ALA A 118 -0.70 7.14 -4.80
C ALA A 118 -0.85 8.61 -4.37
N ASP A 119 0.24 9.38 -4.39
CA ASP A 119 0.21 10.81 -4.10
C ASP A 119 -0.68 11.57 -5.11
N LEU A 120 -0.51 11.29 -6.38
CA LEU A 120 -1.33 11.89 -7.44
C LEU A 120 -2.82 11.53 -7.28
N GLN A 121 -3.14 10.28 -7.00
CA GLN A 121 -4.50 9.84 -6.76
C GLN A 121 -5.13 10.59 -5.57
N GLN A 122 -4.44 10.62 -4.46
CA GLN A 122 -4.93 11.24 -3.23
C GLN A 122 -5.07 12.76 -3.36
N SER A 123 -4.17 13.40 -4.10
CA SER A 123 -4.23 14.83 -4.37
C SER A 123 -5.34 15.23 -5.34
N SER A 124 -5.88 14.30 -6.11
CA SER A 124 -6.90 14.55 -7.13
C SER A 124 -8.34 14.52 -6.59
N ILE A 125 -8.54 14.08 -5.36
CA ILE A 125 -9.86 13.89 -4.75
C ILE A 125 -10.02 14.71 -3.48
N GLY A 126 -11.27 15.01 -3.12
CA GLY A 126 -11.61 15.68 -1.88
C GLY A 126 -11.61 14.73 -0.69
N ARG A 127 -11.64 15.31 0.51
CA ARG A 127 -11.64 14.59 1.81
C ARG A 127 -12.73 13.51 1.90
N SER A 128 -13.96 13.87 1.54
CA SER A 128 -15.10 12.97 1.63
C SER A 128 -14.93 11.74 0.75
N GLU A 129 -14.45 11.95 -0.47
CA GLU A 129 -14.19 10.86 -1.42
C GLU A 129 -13.02 9.98 -0.96
N PHE A 130 -11.97 10.57 -0.43
CA PHE A 130 -10.85 9.85 0.13
C PHE A 130 -11.28 8.93 1.29
N GLU A 131 -12.09 9.44 2.21
CA GLU A 131 -12.66 8.64 3.31
C GLU A 131 -13.50 7.46 2.81
N LYS A 132 -14.27 7.65 1.74
CA LYS A 132 -15.01 6.56 1.10
C LYS A 132 -14.09 5.45 0.59
N TYR A 133 -12.98 5.81 -0.03
CA TYR A 133 -12.01 4.82 -0.52
C TYR A 133 -11.29 4.09 0.59
N ILE A 134 -10.98 4.77 1.68
CA ILE A 134 -10.45 4.12 2.89
C ILE A 134 -11.44 3.07 3.39
N GLN A 135 -12.71 3.43 3.50
CA GLN A 135 -13.74 2.50 3.96
C GLN A 135 -13.95 1.32 3.00
N LYS A 136 -13.98 1.58 1.70
CA LYS A 136 -14.05 0.53 0.67
C LYS A 136 -12.87 -0.44 0.77
N THR A 137 -11.67 0.07 1.00
CA THR A 137 -10.47 -0.75 1.15
C THR A 137 -10.58 -1.65 2.38
N LYS A 138 -11.03 -1.12 3.50
CA LYS A 138 -11.26 -1.88 4.74
C LYS A 138 -12.31 -2.97 4.52
N ASP A 139 -13.42 -2.65 3.88
CA ASP A 139 -14.51 -3.59 3.60
C ASP A 139 -14.04 -4.71 2.66
N TYR A 140 -13.26 -4.37 1.65
CA TYR A 140 -12.70 -5.34 0.72
C TYR A 140 -11.76 -6.33 1.42
N ILE A 141 -10.87 -5.84 2.27
CA ILE A 141 -9.97 -6.67 3.06
C ILE A 141 -10.78 -7.59 3.98
N LYS A 142 -11.78 -7.07 4.63
CA LYS A 142 -12.65 -7.81 5.56
C LYS A 142 -13.43 -8.92 4.85
N SER A 143 -13.95 -8.66 3.64
CA SER A 143 -14.69 -9.64 2.84
C SER A 143 -13.80 -10.72 2.23
N ASN A 144 -12.50 -10.49 2.14
CA ASN A 144 -11.51 -11.40 1.55
C ASN A 144 -10.53 -11.98 2.60
N ASN A 145 -10.99 -12.19 3.83
CA ASN A 145 -10.15 -12.69 4.93
C ASN A 145 -9.35 -13.94 4.58
N ASN A 146 -9.90 -14.85 3.76
CA ASN A 146 -9.20 -16.07 3.35
C ASN A 146 -8.04 -15.80 2.38
N ASN A 147 -7.96 -14.61 1.81
CA ASN A 147 -6.94 -14.18 0.87
C ASN A 147 -5.95 -13.18 1.49
N VAL A 148 -6.11 -12.88 2.78
CA VAL A 148 -5.21 -11.98 3.50
C VAL A 148 -3.94 -12.72 3.86
N VAL A 149 -2.80 -12.14 3.54
CA VAL A 149 -1.49 -12.67 3.93
C VAL A 149 -1.02 -11.89 5.16
N GLU A 150 -0.69 -12.63 6.20
CA GLU A 150 -0.10 -12.05 7.41
C GLU A 150 1.39 -12.34 7.44
N ILE A 151 2.16 -11.34 7.78
CA ILE A 151 3.58 -11.44 7.99
C ILE A 151 3.86 -11.30 9.50
N ILE A 152 4.05 -12.41 10.13
CA ILE A 152 4.31 -12.43 11.57
C ILE A 152 5.68 -13.06 11.83
#